data_ec3e0f19918a0eb8b7e0990e4ed5bf3a
#
_entry.id   ec3e0f19918a0eb8b7e0990e4ed5bf3a
#
_cell.length_a   1.000
_cell.length_b   1.000
_cell.length_c   1.000
_cell.angle_alpha   90.00
_cell.angle_beta   90.00
_cell.angle_gamma   90.00
#
_symmetry.space_group_name_H-M   'P 1'
#
loop_
_entity.id
_entity.type
_entity.pdbx_description
1 polymer ?
#
loop_
_entity_poly.entity_id
_entity_poly.type
_entity_poly.pdbx_seq_one_letter_code
_entity_poly.pdbx_strand_id
1 'polypeptide(L)'
;INEYHIDGFRFDLMGIHDIETMNEIRKAASAIDPTIFIYGEGWAASAPQMPEDSLAMKANTYKMPGIAAFSDEMRDALRGPFNNNEQGAFLAGLPGGEESIKFGIAGAVKHPQINNDSVNYSKAPWAGQPTQMISYVSCHDDMCLVDRLKASVPGITPEELVRLDKLAQTAVFTSQGVPFIYAGEEVMRDKKGVHNSYQSPDSINAIDWDRKTLNADAFAYYKGLIQLRRNHPAFRLGDAELVRKHLEFLPVEGTNLVAYRLKDHAGGDTWKDIIVVLNARRESASLSVPEGKYTVVCQNGLVNEKGLATVYGPSLTVAPQSAMIIYQ
;
A
#
# COMPACT_ATOMS: atom_id res chain seq x y z
N ILE A 1 -21.77 13.46 11.52
CA ILE A 1 -21.51 12.44 12.52
C ILE A 1 -22.86 12.03 13.15
N ASN A 2 -23.46 12.87 13.98
CA ASN A 2 -24.61 12.50 14.83
C ASN A 2 -25.86 12.07 14.06
N GLU A 3 -26.17 12.71 12.94
CA GLU A 3 -27.40 12.46 12.18
C GLU A 3 -27.25 11.33 11.16
N TYR A 4 -26.13 11.31 10.44
CA TYR A 4 -25.87 10.36 9.36
C TYR A 4 -24.95 9.20 9.74
N HIS A 5 -24.46 9.16 10.99
CA HIS A 5 -23.55 8.13 11.52
C HIS A 5 -22.30 7.93 10.64
N ILE A 6 -21.70 9.04 10.20
CA ILE A 6 -20.48 9.04 9.39
C ILE A 6 -19.29 8.71 10.28
N ASP A 7 -18.45 7.76 9.85
CA ASP A 7 -17.27 7.26 10.57
C ASP A 7 -15.97 7.98 10.21
N GLY A 8 -15.98 8.86 9.21
CA GLY A 8 -14.79 9.59 8.79
C GLY A 8 -15.04 10.60 7.68
N PHE A 9 -14.01 11.39 7.38
CA PHE A 9 -14.05 12.42 6.34
C PHE A 9 -12.79 12.34 5.47
N ARG A 10 -12.98 12.40 4.15
CA ARG A 10 -11.91 12.55 3.17
C ARG A 10 -11.93 13.99 2.64
N PHE A 11 -10.79 14.66 2.70
CA PHE A 11 -10.62 16.02 2.19
C PHE A 11 -9.97 15.98 0.81
N ASP A 12 -10.72 16.46 -0.18
CA ASP A 12 -10.21 16.75 -1.50
C ASP A 12 -9.23 17.93 -1.40
N LEU A 13 -8.08 17.84 -2.09
CA LEU A 13 -7.06 18.89 -2.04
C LEU A 13 -6.79 19.42 -0.61
N MET A 14 -6.64 18.52 0.36
CA MET A 14 -6.40 18.87 1.76
C MET A 14 -5.24 19.88 1.91
N GLY A 15 -4.25 19.80 1.01
CA GLY A 15 -3.09 20.68 1.00
C GLY A 15 -3.37 22.16 0.73
N ILE A 16 -4.61 22.57 0.39
CA ILE A 16 -5.00 23.98 0.29
C ILE A 16 -5.49 24.57 1.62
N HIS A 17 -5.83 23.72 2.59
CA HIS A 17 -6.21 24.13 3.94
C HIS A 17 -4.97 24.39 4.78
N ASP A 18 -5.09 25.25 5.78
CA ASP A 18 -4.03 25.43 6.77
C ASP A 18 -4.08 24.33 7.86
N ILE A 19 -2.94 24.13 8.51
CA ILE A 19 -2.75 23.13 9.56
C ILE A 19 -3.67 23.40 10.76
N GLU A 20 -3.86 24.67 11.12
CA GLU A 20 -4.69 25.04 12.28
C GLU A 20 -6.15 24.65 12.04
N THR A 21 -6.71 24.99 10.87
CA THR A 21 -8.07 24.58 10.46
C THR A 21 -8.23 23.06 10.52
N MET A 22 -7.30 22.30 9.97
CA MET A 22 -7.37 20.83 9.98
C MET A 22 -7.30 20.27 11.42
N ASN A 23 -6.47 20.82 12.27
CA ASN A 23 -6.38 20.43 13.67
C ASN A 23 -7.65 20.77 14.46
N GLU A 24 -8.28 21.92 14.23
CA GLU A 24 -9.57 22.26 14.86
C GLU A 24 -10.71 21.34 14.37
N ILE A 25 -10.73 20.97 13.09
CA ILE A 25 -11.66 19.95 12.56
C ILE A 25 -11.43 18.62 13.27
N ARG A 26 -10.17 18.15 13.42
CA ARG A 26 -9.84 16.91 14.13
C ARG A 26 -10.31 16.96 15.58
N LYS A 27 -10.07 18.06 16.27
CA LYS A 27 -10.48 18.27 17.65
C LYS A 27 -12.00 18.26 17.80
N ALA A 28 -12.74 18.98 16.93
CA ALA A 28 -14.19 19.01 16.93
C ALA A 28 -14.80 17.61 16.66
N ALA A 29 -14.27 16.87 15.68
CA ALA A 29 -14.71 15.52 15.39
C ALA A 29 -14.45 14.57 16.57
N SER A 30 -13.26 14.66 17.19
CA SER A 30 -12.88 13.81 18.34
C SER A 30 -13.69 14.09 19.59
N ALA A 31 -14.21 15.30 19.74
CA ALA A 31 -15.10 15.65 20.87
C ALA A 31 -16.48 14.95 20.78
N ILE A 32 -16.88 14.56 19.56
CA ILE A 32 -18.11 13.80 19.30
C ILE A 32 -17.81 12.30 19.36
N ASP A 33 -16.82 11.86 18.58
CA ASP A 33 -16.37 10.48 18.53
C ASP A 33 -14.86 10.44 18.21
N PRO A 34 -14.01 9.96 19.12
CA PRO A 34 -12.56 9.89 18.92
C PRO A 34 -12.13 8.90 17.83
N THR A 35 -13.02 8.00 17.40
CA THR A 35 -12.76 7.00 16.36
C THR A 35 -12.96 7.54 14.94
N ILE A 36 -13.52 8.73 14.77
CA ILE A 36 -13.69 9.36 13.44
C ILE A 36 -12.35 9.45 12.73
N PHE A 37 -12.27 8.86 11.54
CA PHE A 37 -11.07 8.88 10.72
C PHE A 37 -11.05 10.09 9.77
N ILE A 38 -9.95 10.85 9.77
CA ILE A 38 -9.77 12.00 8.89
C ILE A 38 -8.55 11.79 8.03
N TYR A 39 -8.70 11.94 6.72
CA TYR A 39 -7.62 11.85 5.77
C TYR A 39 -7.89 12.70 4.53
N GLY A 40 -6.88 12.91 3.72
CA GLY A 40 -7.05 13.68 2.49
C GLY A 40 -5.84 13.67 1.58
N GLU A 41 -5.93 14.49 0.55
CA GLU A 41 -4.86 14.69 -0.42
C GLU A 41 -3.91 15.77 0.09
N GLY A 42 -2.69 15.36 0.43
CA GLY A 42 -1.65 16.26 0.94
C GLY A 42 -0.96 17.09 -0.16
N TRP A 43 -1.72 17.54 -1.14
CA TRP A 43 -1.28 18.41 -2.24
C TRP A 43 -2.33 19.48 -2.57
N ALA A 44 -1.93 20.49 -3.37
CA ALA A 44 -2.80 21.53 -3.89
C ALA A 44 -2.83 21.47 -5.43
N ALA A 45 -3.97 21.86 -6.04
CA ALA A 45 -4.11 21.87 -7.49
C ALA A 45 -3.43 23.08 -8.16
N SER A 46 -3.07 24.10 -7.37
CA SER A 46 -2.44 25.34 -7.85
C SER A 46 -1.43 25.85 -6.83
N ALA A 47 -0.71 26.91 -7.19
CA ALA A 47 0.20 27.57 -6.26
C ALA A 47 -0.56 28.05 -5.01
N PRO A 48 -0.12 27.65 -3.81
CA PRO A 48 -0.78 28.00 -2.57
C PRO A 48 -0.70 29.50 -2.30
N GLN A 49 -1.73 30.04 -1.67
CA GLN A 49 -1.80 31.48 -1.30
C GLN A 49 -1.16 31.74 0.07
N MET A 50 -0.87 30.70 0.83
CA MET A 50 -0.24 30.75 2.15
C MET A 50 1.15 30.09 2.09
N PRO A 51 2.03 30.38 3.07
CA PRO A 51 3.32 29.70 3.17
C PRO A 51 3.14 28.17 3.27
N GLU A 52 3.93 27.40 2.54
CA GLU A 52 3.82 25.92 2.47
C GLU A 52 3.93 25.25 3.85
N ASP A 53 4.72 25.82 4.76
CA ASP A 53 4.93 25.28 6.12
C ASP A 53 3.71 25.45 7.04
N SER A 54 2.74 26.29 6.66
CA SER A 54 1.46 26.48 7.34
C SER A 54 0.32 25.67 6.73
N LEU A 55 0.55 25.04 5.58
CA LEU A 55 -0.47 24.28 4.85
C LEU A 55 -0.49 22.80 5.23
N ALA A 56 -1.66 22.18 5.09
CA ALA A 56 -1.86 20.75 5.31
C ALA A 56 -1.32 19.89 4.14
N MET A 57 -0.15 20.29 3.63
CA MET A 57 0.60 19.53 2.63
C MET A 57 1.14 18.24 3.23
N LYS A 58 1.35 17.23 2.41
CA LYS A 58 1.85 15.92 2.82
C LYS A 58 3.11 16.01 3.71
N ALA A 59 4.06 16.87 3.35
CA ALA A 59 5.27 17.08 4.12
C ALA A 59 5.03 17.57 5.57
N ASN A 60 3.86 18.15 5.85
CA ASN A 60 3.46 18.67 7.16
C ASN A 60 2.53 17.75 7.95
N THR A 61 2.23 16.55 7.43
CA THR A 61 1.25 15.64 8.06
C THR A 61 1.61 15.31 9.52
N TYR A 62 2.90 15.23 9.86
CA TYR A 62 3.35 15.04 11.24
C TYR A 62 2.89 16.15 12.22
N LYS A 63 2.53 17.33 11.72
CA LYS A 63 2.00 18.46 12.51
C LYS A 63 0.49 18.33 12.79
N MET A 64 -0.17 17.31 12.21
CA MET A 64 -1.61 17.10 12.28
C MET A 64 -1.91 15.69 12.86
N PRO A 65 -1.71 15.49 14.18
CA PRO A 65 -1.95 14.18 14.80
C PRO A 65 -3.38 13.66 14.56
N GLY A 66 -3.50 12.41 14.10
CA GLY A 66 -4.80 11.79 13.82
C GLY A 66 -5.41 12.16 12.46
N ILE A 67 -4.65 12.84 11.59
CA ILE A 67 -5.02 13.13 10.20
C ILE A 67 -4.01 12.43 9.29
N ALA A 68 -4.50 11.75 8.26
CA ALA A 68 -3.68 11.00 7.32
C ALA A 68 -3.67 11.64 5.92
N ALA A 69 -2.62 11.34 5.15
CA ALA A 69 -2.48 11.75 3.76
C ALA A 69 -2.18 10.55 2.85
N PHE A 70 -2.58 10.63 1.59
CA PHE A 70 -2.23 9.64 0.58
C PHE A 70 -0.72 9.62 0.27
N SER A 71 -0.14 8.41 0.17
CA SER A 71 1.26 8.23 -0.21
C SER A 71 1.40 7.92 -1.70
N ASP A 72 1.66 8.95 -2.49
CA ASP A 72 2.01 8.81 -3.90
C ASP A 72 3.39 8.17 -4.09
N GLU A 73 4.28 8.19 -3.09
CA GLU A 73 5.57 7.50 -3.14
C GLU A 73 5.38 6.01 -3.40
N MET A 74 4.56 5.34 -2.60
CA MET A 74 4.32 3.90 -2.74
C MET A 74 3.51 3.59 -3.99
N ARG A 75 2.45 4.36 -4.26
CA ARG A 75 1.61 4.20 -5.44
C ARG A 75 2.43 4.20 -6.72
N ASP A 76 3.25 5.23 -6.91
CA ASP A 76 3.98 5.43 -8.17
C ASP A 76 5.22 4.54 -8.24
N ALA A 77 5.83 4.18 -7.11
CA ALA A 77 6.90 3.18 -7.08
C ALA A 77 6.41 1.77 -7.47
N LEU A 78 5.15 1.44 -7.18
CA LEU A 78 4.55 0.18 -7.61
C LEU A 78 4.17 0.23 -9.09
N ARG A 79 3.32 1.17 -9.51
CA ARG A 79 2.64 1.15 -10.82
C ARG A 79 3.22 2.08 -11.89
N GLY A 80 4.05 3.05 -11.50
CA GLY A 80 4.59 4.09 -12.38
C GLY A 80 4.02 5.48 -12.09
N PRO A 81 4.69 6.56 -12.58
CA PRO A 81 4.40 7.94 -12.21
C PRO A 81 3.04 8.41 -12.73
N PHE A 82 2.38 9.26 -11.95
CA PHE A 82 1.05 9.79 -12.25
C PHE A 82 0.96 10.47 -13.63
N ASN A 83 1.99 11.20 -14.02
CA ASN A 83 1.97 12.01 -15.24
C ASN A 83 2.33 11.25 -16.54
N ASN A 84 2.63 9.96 -16.45
CA ASN A 84 3.01 9.15 -17.62
C ASN A 84 2.44 7.73 -17.51
N ASN A 85 1.30 7.50 -18.15
CA ASN A 85 0.56 6.24 -18.04
C ASN A 85 1.25 5.05 -18.72
N GLU A 86 2.14 5.29 -19.68
CA GLU A 86 2.88 4.25 -20.39
C GLU A 86 4.16 3.83 -19.64
N GLN A 87 4.60 4.64 -18.68
CA GLN A 87 5.77 4.33 -17.87
C GLN A 87 5.39 3.44 -16.71
N GLY A 88 5.90 2.23 -16.70
CA GLY A 88 5.79 1.33 -15.54
C GLY A 88 6.81 1.65 -14.43
N ALA A 89 6.78 0.83 -13.38
CA ALA A 89 7.76 0.85 -12.31
C ALA A 89 8.01 -0.59 -11.78
N PHE A 90 8.04 -0.81 -10.49
CA PHE A 90 8.34 -2.10 -9.86
C PHE A 90 7.49 -3.25 -10.45
N LEU A 91 6.17 -3.08 -10.58
CA LEU A 91 5.28 -4.12 -11.13
C LEU A 91 5.60 -4.46 -12.60
N ALA A 92 6.12 -3.50 -13.36
CA ALA A 92 6.56 -3.72 -14.74
C ALA A 92 7.99 -4.31 -14.85
N GLY A 93 8.63 -4.61 -13.71
CA GLY A 93 10.00 -5.10 -13.67
C GLY A 93 11.06 -4.02 -13.88
N LEU A 94 10.72 -2.74 -13.67
CA LEU A 94 11.66 -1.63 -13.76
C LEU A 94 12.27 -1.32 -12.39
N PRO A 95 13.61 -1.10 -12.32
CA PRO A 95 14.31 -0.85 -11.07
C PRO A 95 14.10 0.57 -10.54
N GLY A 96 14.44 0.80 -9.26
CA GLY A 96 14.51 2.12 -8.64
C GLY A 96 13.31 2.50 -7.78
N GLY A 97 12.29 1.65 -7.68
CA GLY A 97 11.13 1.85 -6.82
C GLY A 97 11.28 1.28 -5.40
N GLU A 98 12.33 0.49 -5.15
CA GLU A 98 12.44 -0.33 -3.95
C GLU A 98 12.47 0.49 -2.65
N GLU A 99 13.22 1.61 -2.61
CA GLU A 99 13.28 2.48 -1.43
C GLU A 99 11.94 3.18 -1.16
N SER A 100 11.21 3.59 -2.20
CA SER A 100 9.87 4.17 -2.05
C SER A 100 8.85 3.13 -1.57
N ILE A 101 8.98 1.88 -2.00
CA ILE A 101 8.16 0.77 -1.50
C ILE A 101 8.47 0.49 -0.02
N LYS A 102 9.75 0.44 0.37
CA LYS A 102 10.16 0.31 1.79
C LYS A 102 9.61 1.46 2.63
N PHE A 103 9.69 2.69 2.12
CA PHE A 103 9.13 3.88 2.76
C PHE A 103 7.61 3.73 3.01
N GLY A 104 6.87 3.27 2.01
CA GLY A 104 5.45 2.96 2.14
C GLY A 104 5.16 1.80 3.11
N ILE A 105 5.95 0.73 3.06
CA ILE A 105 5.83 -0.41 3.99
C ILE A 105 5.98 0.07 5.45
N ALA A 106 6.93 0.97 5.72
CA ALA A 106 7.13 1.54 7.05
C ALA A 106 6.03 2.54 7.48
N GLY A 107 5.12 2.93 6.59
CA GLY A 107 4.05 3.91 6.89
C GLY A 107 4.54 5.35 6.88
N ALA A 108 5.50 5.68 6.02
CA ALA A 108 6.11 7.01 5.86
C ALA A 108 6.75 7.59 7.15
N VAL A 109 7.02 6.75 8.14
CA VAL A 109 7.72 7.14 9.37
C VAL A 109 9.24 6.97 9.23
N LYS A 110 10.00 7.62 10.10
CA LYS A 110 11.45 7.47 10.13
C LYS A 110 11.84 6.01 10.41
N HIS A 111 12.69 5.43 9.55
CA HIS A 111 13.22 4.08 9.70
C HIS A 111 14.71 4.02 9.34
N PRO A 112 15.58 3.36 10.15
CA PRO A 112 17.03 3.41 9.96
C PRO A 112 17.53 2.73 8.67
N GLN A 113 16.76 1.80 8.11
CA GLN A 113 17.11 1.05 6.90
C GLN A 113 16.54 1.66 5.61
N ILE A 114 15.97 2.86 5.65
CA ILE A 114 15.43 3.55 4.46
C ILE A 114 16.36 4.71 4.10
N ASN A 115 16.85 4.69 2.86
CA ASN A 115 17.57 5.81 2.28
C ASN A 115 16.56 6.81 1.68
N ASN A 116 16.24 7.85 2.44
CA ASN A 116 15.25 8.85 2.01
C ASN A 116 15.68 9.62 0.74
N ASP A 117 16.98 9.77 0.46
CA ASP A 117 17.46 10.42 -0.76
C ASP A 117 17.06 9.65 -2.03
N SER A 118 16.84 8.33 -1.90
CA SER A 118 16.41 7.44 -2.99
C SER A 118 14.88 7.26 -3.08
N VAL A 119 14.12 7.80 -2.13
CA VAL A 119 12.64 7.85 -2.22
C VAL A 119 12.25 8.84 -3.32
N ASN A 120 11.21 8.52 -4.11
CA ASN A 120 10.85 9.33 -5.28
C ASN A 120 10.48 10.79 -4.92
N TYR A 121 9.39 11.09 -4.28
CA TYR A 121 8.91 12.48 -4.07
C TYR A 121 9.41 13.09 -2.76
N SER A 122 9.26 12.39 -1.65
CA SER A 122 9.60 12.91 -0.32
C SER A 122 10.99 12.50 0.11
N LYS A 123 11.87 13.48 0.37
CA LYS A 123 13.25 13.23 0.82
C LYS A 123 13.38 13.15 2.34
N ALA A 124 12.27 13.11 3.05
CA ALA A 124 12.19 12.94 4.50
C ALA A 124 10.89 12.21 4.89
N PRO A 125 10.87 11.51 6.02
CA PRO A 125 9.65 10.98 6.60
C PRO A 125 8.67 12.12 6.90
N TRP A 126 7.39 11.94 6.52
CA TRP A 126 6.38 12.97 6.70
C TRP A 126 5.25 12.56 7.67
N ALA A 127 5.18 11.30 8.06
CA ALA A 127 4.24 10.83 9.05
C ALA A 127 4.89 10.74 10.44
N GLY A 128 4.21 11.25 11.46
CA GLY A 128 4.61 11.07 12.86
C GLY A 128 4.28 9.66 13.36
N GLN A 129 3.19 9.08 12.83
CA GLN A 129 2.72 7.73 13.10
C GLN A 129 2.31 7.04 11.79
N PRO A 130 2.45 5.71 11.66
CA PRO A 130 2.10 5.02 10.42
C PRO A 130 0.61 5.12 10.07
N THR A 131 -0.26 5.39 11.04
CA THR A 131 -1.69 5.66 10.83
C THR A 131 -1.97 6.97 10.10
N GLN A 132 -0.98 7.82 9.92
CA GLN A 132 -1.08 9.07 9.15
C GLN A 132 -0.78 8.87 7.65
N MET A 133 -0.48 7.66 7.22
CA MET A 133 -0.24 7.34 5.81
C MET A 133 -1.35 6.45 5.25
N ILE A 134 -1.93 6.85 4.11
CA ILE A 134 -2.81 6.00 3.31
C ILE A 134 -1.96 5.22 2.30
N SER A 135 -1.97 3.89 2.46
CA SER A 135 -1.32 2.95 1.55
C SER A 135 -2.29 2.53 0.46
N TYR A 136 -1.97 2.78 -0.80
CA TYR A 136 -2.85 2.49 -1.94
C TYR A 136 -2.06 2.32 -3.23
N VAL A 137 -2.73 1.82 -4.26
CA VAL A 137 -2.14 1.67 -5.59
C VAL A 137 -2.97 2.34 -6.68
N SER A 138 -4.27 2.52 -6.49
CA SER A 138 -5.13 3.36 -7.34
C SER A 138 -6.32 3.92 -6.57
N CYS A 139 -6.95 4.95 -7.12
CA CYS A 139 -8.16 5.58 -6.59
C CYS A 139 -9.06 6.02 -7.76
N HIS A 140 -10.00 6.95 -7.51
CA HIS A 140 -10.92 7.46 -8.54
C HIS A 140 -10.23 8.38 -9.56
N ASP A 141 -9.17 9.06 -9.17
CA ASP A 141 -8.34 9.86 -10.07
C ASP A 141 -7.31 8.99 -10.78
N ASP A 142 -6.95 9.36 -12.02
CA ASP A 142 -6.05 8.61 -12.87
C ASP A 142 -6.65 7.24 -13.28
N MET A 143 -5.86 6.39 -13.90
CA MET A 143 -6.24 5.03 -14.30
C MET A 143 -6.41 4.12 -13.09
N CYS A 144 -7.43 3.26 -13.10
CA CYS A 144 -7.47 2.12 -12.18
C CYS A 144 -6.30 1.17 -12.45
N LEU A 145 -5.97 0.31 -11.49
CA LEU A 145 -4.76 -0.53 -11.57
C LEU A 145 -4.72 -1.42 -12.83
N VAL A 146 -5.85 -2.04 -13.19
CA VAL A 146 -5.96 -2.88 -14.38
C VAL A 146 -5.61 -2.11 -15.65
N ASP A 147 -6.19 -0.93 -15.83
CA ASP A 147 -5.92 -0.08 -16.99
C ASP A 147 -4.47 0.41 -17.03
N ARG A 148 -3.96 0.77 -15.85
CA ARG A 148 -2.58 1.22 -15.71
C ARG A 148 -1.57 0.13 -16.08
N LEU A 149 -1.76 -1.10 -15.61
CA LEU A 149 -0.89 -2.22 -15.96
C LEU A 149 -0.97 -2.57 -17.45
N LYS A 150 -2.16 -2.50 -18.07
CA LYS A 150 -2.30 -2.68 -19.52
C LYS A 150 -1.55 -1.63 -20.32
N ALA A 151 -1.52 -0.38 -19.86
CA ALA A 151 -0.82 0.71 -20.53
C ALA A 151 0.71 0.64 -20.35
N SER A 152 1.18 0.21 -19.17
CA SER A 152 2.60 0.30 -18.78
C SER A 152 3.38 -1.01 -18.89
N VAL A 153 2.71 -2.14 -19.14
CA VAL A 153 3.35 -3.46 -19.33
C VAL A 153 3.02 -3.97 -20.73
N PRO A 154 3.87 -3.72 -21.75
CA PRO A 154 3.60 -4.11 -23.10
C PRO A 154 3.37 -5.62 -23.25
N GLY A 155 2.26 -6.00 -23.90
CA GLY A 155 1.91 -7.39 -24.15
C GLY A 155 1.50 -8.19 -22.91
N ILE A 156 1.08 -7.52 -21.85
CA ILE A 156 0.61 -8.18 -20.61
C ILE A 156 -0.50 -9.20 -20.91
N THR A 157 -0.34 -10.42 -20.41
CA THR A 157 -1.39 -11.44 -20.53
C THR A 157 -2.42 -11.29 -19.40
N PRO A 158 -3.64 -11.84 -19.55
CA PRO A 158 -4.62 -11.83 -18.47
C PRO A 158 -4.10 -12.44 -17.16
N GLU A 159 -3.33 -13.51 -17.25
CA GLU A 159 -2.74 -14.20 -16.09
C GLU A 159 -1.64 -13.35 -15.43
N GLU A 160 -0.81 -12.67 -16.22
CA GLU A 160 0.21 -11.75 -15.72
C GLU A 160 -0.45 -10.55 -15.05
N LEU A 161 -1.52 -10.02 -15.62
CA LEU A 161 -2.30 -8.92 -15.05
C LEU A 161 -2.84 -9.26 -13.65
N VAL A 162 -3.42 -10.45 -13.47
CA VAL A 162 -3.91 -10.93 -12.18
C VAL A 162 -2.76 -11.12 -11.19
N ARG A 163 -1.61 -11.65 -11.62
CA ARG A 163 -0.43 -11.81 -10.74
C ARG A 163 0.09 -10.47 -10.23
N LEU A 164 0.22 -9.48 -11.13
CA LEU A 164 0.72 -8.15 -10.79
C LEU A 164 -0.25 -7.38 -9.89
N ASP A 165 -1.56 -7.52 -10.12
CA ASP A 165 -2.59 -6.97 -9.24
C ASP A 165 -2.45 -7.55 -7.82
N LYS A 166 -2.41 -8.87 -7.68
CA LYS A 166 -2.21 -9.56 -6.40
C LYS A 166 -0.92 -9.14 -5.69
N LEU A 167 0.17 -8.97 -6.44
CA LEU A 167 1.45 -8.50 -5.90
C LEU A 167 1.34 -7.07 -5.35
N ALA A 168 0.70 -6.16 -6.11
CA ALA A 168 0.46 -4.79 -5.69
C ALA A 168 -0.35 -4.73 -4.39
N GLN A 169 -1.44 -5.50 -4.33
CA GLN A 169 -2.30 -5.50 -3.14
C GLN A 169 -1.62 -6.16 -1.94
N THR A 170 -0.74 -7.13 -2.15
CA THR A 170 0.07 -7.64 -1.03
C THR A 170 0.91 -6.53 -0.42
N ALA A 171 1.57 -5.70 -1.23
CA ALA A 171 2.33 -4.56 -0.73
C ALA A 171 1.44 -3.58 0.06
N VAL A 172 0.24 -3.28 -0.42
CA VAL A 172 -0.72 -2.39 0.26
C VAL A 172 -1.17 -2.98 1.59
N PHE A 173 -1.66 -4.22 1.62
CA PHE A 173 -2.23 -4.83 2.82
C PHE A 173 -1.23 -5.25 3.89
N THR A 174 0.05 -5.41 3.54
CA THR A 174 1.11 -5.77 4.47
C THR A 174 1.95 -4.57 4.93
N SER A 175 1.69 -3.37 4.41
CA SER A 175 2.30 -2.12 4.88
C SER A 175 1.73 -1.67 6.23
N GLN A 176 2.48 -0.84 6.96
CA GLN A 176 2.08 -0.31 8.27
C GLN A 176 1.09 0.86 8.17
N GLY A 177 0.95 1.47 6.99
CA GLY A 177 -0.06 2.50 6.71
C GLY A 177 -1.49 1.96 6.74
N VAL A 178 -2.46 2.86 6.61
CA VAL A 178 -3.88 2.51 6.48
C VAL A 178 -4.16 2.08 5.04
N PRO A 179 -4.60 0.85 4.78
CA PRO A 179 -4.84 0.37 3.43
C PRO A 179 -6.10 1.01 2.84
N PHE A 180 -6.02 1.38 1.58
CA PHE A 180 -7.13 1.89 0.80
C PHE A 180 -7.27 1.07 -0.48
N ILE A 181 -8.49 0.67 -0.81
CA ILE A 181 -8.84 -0.06 -2.03
C ILE A 181 -9.81 0.81 -2.84
N TYR A 182 -9.51 1.01 -4.11
CA TYR A 182 -10.50 1.58 -5.02
C TYR A 182 -11.61 0.58 -5.30
N ALA A 183 -12.88 0.99 -5.13
CA ALA A 183 -14.03 0.10 -5.28
C ALA A 183 -14.02 -0.64 -6.62
N GLY A 184 -14.03 -1.97 -6.58
CA GLY A 184 -13.97 -2.85 -7.75
C GLY A 184 -12.57 -3.37 -8.08
N GLU A 185 -11.50 -2.91 -7.44
CA GLU A 185 -10.16 -3.50 -7.63
C GLU A 185 -10.17 -4.99 -7.30
N GLU A 186 -10.87 -5.38 -6.25
CA GLU A 186 -11.00 -6.78 -5.80
C GLU A 186 -11.67 -7.71 -6.82
N VAL A 187 -12.27 -7.14 -7.86
CA VAL A 187 -12.86 -7.86 -8.99
C VAL A 187 -12.22 -7.48 -10.32
N MET A 188 -11.01 -6.90 -10.29
CA MET A 188 -10.25 -6.50 -11.46
C MET A 188 -10.98 -5.43 -12.30
N ARG A 189 -11.47 -4.37 -11.65
CA ARG A 189 -12.18 -3.26 -12.31
C ARG A 189 -11.41 -2.72 -13.50
N ASP A 190 -12.11 -2.55 -14.62
CA ASP A 190 -11.59 -2.11 -15.90
C ASP A 190 -12.41 -0.93 -16.40
N LYS A 191 -11.79 0.21 -16.60
CA LYS A 191 -12.40 1.43 -17.13
C LYS A 191 -12.03 1.68 -18.60
N LYS A 192 -11.62 0.63 -19.30
CA LYS A 192 -11.31 0.63 -20.74
C LYS A 192 -10.23 1.62 -21.14
N GLY A 193 -9.24 1.82 -20.25
CA GLY A 193 -8.12 2.73 -20.47
C GLY A 193 -8.45 4.21 -20.27
N VAL A 194 -9.62 4.56 -19.75
CA VAL A 194 -9.97 5.96 -19.50
C VAL A 194 -9.19 6.48 -18.31
N HIS A 195 -8.34 7.48 -18.57
CA HIS A 195 -7.44 8.08 -17.58
C HIS A 195 -8.20 8.80 -16.47
N ASN A 196 -9.03 9.76 -16.81
CA ASN A 196 -9.80 10.55 -15.84
C ASN A 196 -11.29 10.46 -16.16
N SER A 197 -11.99 9.58 -15.46
CA SER A 197 -13.34 9.15 -15.83
C SER A 197 -14.49 9.90 -15.12
N TYR A 198 -14.21 11.00 -14.38
CA TYR A 198 -15.22 11.65 -13.54
C TYR A 198 -16.43 12.16 -14.33
N GLN A 199 -16.28 12.51 -15.60
CA GLN A 199 -17.37 12.91 -16.51
C GLN A 199 -17.79 11.80 -17.48
N SER A 200 -17.23 10.60 -17.35
CA SER A 200 -17.55 9.49 -18.25
C SER A 200 -18.91 8.86 -17.89
N PRO A 201 -19.59 8.26 -18.87
CA PRO A 201 -20.88 7.61 -18.65
C PRO A 201 -20.75 6.33 -17.81
N ASP A 202 -21.88 5.78 -17.40
CA ASP A 202 -21.97 4.53 -16.63
C ASP A 202 -21.29 3.36 -17.34
N SER A 203 -21.26 3.33 -18.67
CA SER A 203 -20.55 2.31 -19.45
C SER A 203 -19.04 2.24 -19.18
N ILE A 204 -18.48 3.29 -18.52
CA ILE A 204 -17.10 3.36 -18.05
C ILE A 204 -17.05 3.27 -16.52
N ASN A 205 -17.95 3.97 -15.82
CA ASN A 205 -17.86 4.16 -14.37
C ASN A 205 -18.59 3.11 -13.55
N ALA A 206 -19.60 2.43 -14.08
CA ALA A 206 -20.29 1.36 -13.36
C ALA A 206 -19.32 0.21 -13.03
N ILE A 207 -19.52 -0.38 -11.85
CA ILE A 207 -18.80 -1.60 -11.48
C ILE A 207 -19.56 -2.78 -12.08
N ASP A 208 -18.87 -3.52 -12.95
CA ASP A 208 -19.38 -4.78 -13.50
C ASP A 208 -19.21 -5.90 -12.46
N TRP A 209 -20.29 -6.21 -11.77
CA TRP A 209 -20.28 -7.22 -10.69
C TRP A 209 -20.16 -8.67 -11.19
N ASP A 210 -20.40 -8.95 -12.47
CA ASP A 210 -20.16 -10.27 -13.05
C ASP A 210 -18.66 -10.62 -13.04
N ARG A 211 -17.81 -9.61 -13.01
CA ARG A 211 -16.35 -9.76 -12.85
C ARG A 211 -15.98 -10.45 -11.55
N LYS A 212 -16.81 -10.41 -10.51
CA LYS A 212 -16.59 -11.16 -9.27
C LYS A 212 -16.56 -12.68 -9.50
N THR A 213 -17.39 -13.17 -10.41
CA THR A 213 -17.38 -14.58 -10.79
C THR A 213 -16.22 -14.90 -11.72
N LEU A 214 -15.95 -14.01 -12.67
CA LEU A 214 -14.85 -14.17 -13.64
C LEU A 214 -13.47 -14.13 -12.97
N ASN A 215 -13.29 -13.30 -11.95
CA ASN A 215 -12.04 -13.12 -11.21
C ASN A 215 -12.17 -13.59 -9.75
N ALA A 216 -12.84 -14.71 -9.53
CA ALA A 216 -13.10 -15.24 -8.19
C ALA A 216 -11.82 -15.53 -7.40
N ASP A 217 -10.74 -15.86 -8.07
CA ASP A 217 -9.42 -16.07 -7.49
C ASP A 217 -8.77 -14.78 -7.00
N ALA A 218 -8.89 -13.67 -7.73
CA ALA A 218 -8.46 -12.34 -7.28
C ALA A 218 -9.28 -11.91 -6.06
N PHE A 219 -10.61 -12.00 -6.13
CA PHE A 219 -11.49 -11.69 -5.00
C PHE A 219 -11.15 -12.49 -3.74
N ALA A 220 -10.90 -13.80 -3.89
CA ALA A 220 -10.51 -14.67 -2.77
C ALA A 220 -9.15 -14.26 -2.18
N TYR A 221 -8.23 -13.82 -3.02
CA TYR A 221 -6.91 -13.33 -2.60
C TYR A 221 -7.02 -12.07 -1.75
N TYR A 222 -7.77 -11.04 -2.20
CA TYR A 222 -8.03 -9.83 -1.43
C TYR A 222 -8.69 -10.14 -0.08
N LYS A 223 -9.72 -11.00 -0.10
CA LYS A 223 -10.37 -11.46 1.14
C LYS A 223 -9.37 -12.10 2.10
N GLY A 224 -8.45 -12.92 1.60
CA GLY A 224 -7.40 -13.57 2.39
C GLY A 224 -6.43 -12.55 2.99
N LEU A 225 -5.97 -11.57 2.22
CA LEU A 225 -5.09 -10.49 2.71
C LEU A 225 -5.77 -9.63 3.79
N ILE A 226 -7.04 -9.27 3.58
CA ILE A 226 -7.82 -8.53 4.57
C ILE A 226 -7.94 -9.33 5.87
N GLN A 227 -8.20 -10.63 5.78
CA GLN A 227 -8.30 -11.51 6.93
C GLN A 227 -6.96 -11.61 7.68
N LEU A 228 -5.83 -11.82 6.98
CA LEU A 228 -4.50 -11.81 7.56
C LEU A 228 -4.24 -10.50 8.34
N ARG A 229 -4.47 -9.35 7.70
CA ARG A 229 -4.26 -8.05 8.33
C ARG A 229 -5.15 -7.84 9.55
N ARG A 230 -6.40 -8.30 9.53
CA ARG A 230 -7.33 -8.18 10.67
C ARG A 230 -6.90 -9.04 11.85
N ASN A 231 -6.44 -10.26 11.59
CA ASN A 231 -6.11 -11.25 12.60
C ASN A 231 -4.70 -11.04 13.17
N HIS A 232 -3.80 -10.43 12.40
CA HIS A 232 -2.38 -10.25 12.76
C HIS A 232 -2.04 -8.79 13.01
N PRO A 233 -1.95 -8.33 14.29
CA PRO A 233 -1.61 -6.96 14.64
C PRO A 233 -0.22 -6.54 14.16
N ALA A 234 0.68 -7.46 13.87
CA ALA A 234 1.99 -7.19 13.28
C ALA A 234 1.91 -6.34 11.99
N PHE A 235 0.85 -6.48 11.18
CA PHE A 235 0.66 -5.69 9.96
C PHE A 235 0.09 -4.28 10.20
N ARG A 236 -0.25 -3.91 11.46
CA ARG A 236 -0.90 -2.64 11.81
C ARG A 236 -0.45 -2.15 13.19
N LEU A 237 0.86 -1.95 13.33
CA LEU A 237 1.47 -1.60 14.62
C LEU A 237 0.97 -0.27 15.19
N GLY A 238 0.60 0.69 14.32
CA GLY A 238 -0.02 1.94 14.72
C GLY A 238 0.91 2.96 15.39
N ASP A 239 2.12 2.57 15.73
CA ASP A 239 3.10 3.37 16.44
C ASP A 239 4.48 3.32 15.75
N ALA A 240 5.11 4.49 15.59
CA ALA A 240 6.37 4.61 14.86
C ALA A 240 7.55 3.95 15.58
N GLU A 241 7.56 3.91 16.92
CA GLU A 241 8.60 3.21 17.70
C GLU A 241 8.47 1.70 17.55
N LEU A 242 7.22 1.18 17.56
CA LEU A 242 6.97 -0.24 17.30
C LEU A 242 7.40 -0.63 15.87
N VAL A 243 7.16 0.24 14.88
CA VAL A 243 7.65 0.02 13.50
C VAL A 243 9.17 -0.06 13.49
N ARG A 244 9.88 0.90 14.11
CA ARG A 244 11.35 0.89 14.17
C ARG A 244 11.91 -0.33 14.91
N LYS A 245 11.21 -0.83 15.89
CA LYS A 245 11.64 -1.97 16.71
C LYS A 245 11.42 -3.30 16.00
N HIS A 246 10.27 -3.47 15.37
CA HIS A 246 9.81 -4.77 14.89
C HIS A 246 9.91 -4.97 13.38
N LEU A 247 9.90 -3.91 12.57
CA LEU A 247 10.10 -4.00 11.12
C LEU A 247 11.61 -4.04 10.80
N GLU A 248 12.02 -5.02 10.00
CA GLU A 248 13.39 -5.18 9.53
C GLU A 248 13.37 -5.52 8.03
N PHE A 249 14.00 -4.69 7.21
CA PHE A 249 14.20 -5.01 5.79
C PHE A 249 15.34 -6.00 5.64
N LEU A 250 15.06 -7.12 4.96
CA LEU A 250 16.04 -8.15 4.70
C LEU A 250 16.92 -7.77 3.49
N PRO A 251 18.22 -8.10 3.51
CA PRO A 251 19.07 -7.88 2.36
C PRO A 251 18.63 -8.76 1.19
N VAL A 252 18.58 -8.16 0.00
CA VAL A 252 18.26 -8.83 -1.25
C VAL A 252 19.27 -8.46 -2.31
N GLU A 253 19.55 -9.37 -3.23
CA GLU A 253 20.45 -9.12 -4.36
C GLU A 253 19.67 -8.65 -5.58
N GLY A 254 20.20 -7.65 -6.30
CA GLY A 254 19.60 -7.10 -7.51
C GLY A 254 18.39 -6.22 -7.24
N THR A 255 17.61 -5.97 -8.28
CA THR A 255 16.44 -5.06 -8.30
C THR A 255 15.12 -5.82 -8.36
N ASN A 256 14.00 -5.10 -8.22
CA ASN A 256 12.63 -5.64 -8.32
C ASN A 256 12.32 -6.76 -7.32
N LEU A 257 12.94 -6.68 -6.16
CA LEU A 257 12.72 -7.57 -5.03
C LEU A 257 12.75 -6.76 -3.73
N VAL A 258 11.73 -6.88 -2.92
CA VAL A 258 11.66 -6.28 -1.57
C VAL A 258 11.29 -7.37 -0.59
N ALA A 259 12.05 -7.49 0.50
CA ALA A 259 11.77 -8.44 1.55
C ALA A 259 11.90 -7.78 2.93
N TYR A 260 11.01 -8.13 3.83
CA TYR A 260 11.06 -7.63 5.20
C TYR A 260 10.48 -8.63 6.20
N ARG A 261 10.84 -8.44 7.44
CA ARG A 261 10.44 -9.25 8.58
C ARG A 261 9.74 -8.37 9.62
N LEU A 262 8.64 -8.86 10.15
CA LEU A 262 8.00 -8.35 11.36
C LEU A 262 8.35 -9.34 12.47
N LYS A 263 9.23 -8.94 13.38
CA LYS A 263 9.91 -9.83 14.34
C LYS A 263 9.41 -9.68 15.76
N ASP A 264 9.71 -10.68 16.58
CA ASP A 264 9.55 -10.64 18.04
C ASP A 264 8.10 -10.38 18.46
N HIS A 265 7.14 -11.15 17.92
CA HIS A 265 5.71 -10.99 18.23
C HIS A 265 5.22 -9.54 18.04
N ALA A 266 5.56 -8.92 16.91
CA ALA A 266 5.24 -7.53 16.60
C ALA A 266 3.79 -7.18 16.93
N GLY A 267 3.57 -6.11 17.70
CA GLY A 267 2.24 -5.70 18.14
C GLY A 267 1.50 -6.71 19.03
N GLY A 268 2.20 -7.66 19.64
CA GLY A 268 1.62 -8.74 20.44
C GLY A 268 1.02 -9.87 19.60
N ASP A 269 1.46 -10.01 18.35
CA ASP A 269 1.01 -11.07 17.45
C ASP A 269 1.32 -12.47 18.00
N THR A 270 0.46 -13.43 17.70
CA THR A 270 0.68 -14.84 18.03
C THR A 270 1.83 -15.45 17.23
N TRP A 271 2.08 -14.95 16.01
CA TRP A 271 3.22 -15.36 15.20
C TRP A 271 4.48 -14.62 15.67
N LYS A 272 5.53 -15.38 15.89
CA LYS A 272 6.78 -14.83 16.40
C LYS A 272 7.44 -13.93 15.38
N ASP A 273 7.56 -14.43 14.16
CA ASP A 273 8.18 -13.76 13.05
C ASP A 273 7.34 -13.95 11.79
N ILE A 274 7.12 -12.87 11.06
CA ILE A 274 6.45 -12.88 9.76
C ILE A 274 7.42 -12.34 8.73
N ILE A 275 7.65 -13.06 7.65
CA ILE A 275 8.48 -12.60 6.53
C ILE A 275 7.58 -12.42 5.32
N VAL A 276 7.67 -11.24 4.71
CA VAL A 276 6.97 -10.89 3.47
C VAL A 276 8.02 -10.64 2.39
N VAL A 277 7.80 -11.25 1.22
CA VAL A 277 8.65 -11.07 0.04
C VAL A 277 7.78 -10.64 -1.14
N LEU A 278 8.17 -9.57 -1.80
CA LEU A 278 7.55 -9.03 -2.99
C LEU A 278 8.52 -9.20 -4.16
N ASN A 279 8.24 -10.15 -5.06
CA ASN A 279 9.06 -10.41 -6.24
C ASN A 279 8.35 -9.94 -7.51
N ALA A 280 8.80 -8.84 -8.10
CA ALA A 280 8.29 -8.33 -9.37
C ALA A 280 9.08 -8.80 -10.59
N ARG A 281 10.13 -9.62 -10.40
CA ARG A 281 10.92 -10.19 -11.49
C ARG A 281 10.11 -11.18 -12.29
N ARG A 282 10.45 -11.34 -13.56
CA ARG A 282 9.88 -12.38 -14.43
C ARG A 282 10.48 -13.77 -14.20
N GLU A 283 11.49 -13.89 -13.35
CA GLU A 283 12.11 -15.12 -12.86
C GLU A 283 11.91 -15.30 -11.36
N SER A 284 12.10 -16.51 -10.88
CA SER A 284 12.10 -16.80 -9.45
C SER A 284 13.27 -16.08 -8.78
N ALA A 285 13.02 -15.56 -7.58
CA ALA A 285 14.03 -14.92 -6.77
C ALA A 285 14.35 -15.79 -5.53
N SER A 286 15.64 -15.92 -5.23
CA SER A 286 16.10 -16.56 -4.01
C SER A 286 16.70 -15.51 -3.06
N LEU A 287 16.45 -15.67 -1.77
CA LEU A 287 16.97 -14.80 -0.73
C LEU A 287 17.27 -15.59 0.54
N SER A 288 18.14 -15.02 1.37
CA SER A 288 18.44 -15.57 2.68
C SER A 288 17.42 -15.09 3.72
N VAL A 289 16.94 -16.01 4.54
CA VAL A 289 16.09 -15.74 5.69
C VAL A 289 16.70 -16.40 6.93
N PRO A 290 16.35 -16.02 8.16
CA PRO A 290 16.83 -16.71 9.36
C PRO A 290 16.54 -18.21 9.29
N GLU A 291 17.42 -19.02 9.92
CA GLU A 291 17.18 -20.46 10.05
C GLU A 291 15.90 -20.72 10.83
N GLY A 292 15.14 -21.70 10.39
CA GLY A 292 13.91 -22.10 11.06
C GLY A 292 12.95 -22.85 10.15
N LYS A 293 11.90 -23.36 10.77
CA LYS A 293 10.75 -23.94 10.08
C LYS A 293 9.66 -22.89 9.97
N TYR A 294 9.17 -22.63 8.78
CA TYR A 294 8.15 -21.64 8.50
C TYR A 294 6.90 -22.26 7.88
N THR A 295 5.75 -21.76 8.27
CA THR A 295 4.48 -22.02 7.60
C THR A 295 4.26 -20.96 6.51
N VAL A 296 3.95 -21.38 5.30
CA VAL A 296 3.62 -20.50 4.17
C VAL A 296 2.14 -20.21 4.20
N VAL A 297 1.74 -18.94 4.24
CA VAL A 297 0.33 -18.50 4.22
C VAL A 297 -0.05 -17.72 2.97
N CYS A 298 0.94 -17.25 2.22
CA CYS A 298 0.74 -16.64 0.90
C CYS A 298 1.82 -17.12 -0.06
N GLN A 299 1.42 -17.70 -1.18
CA GLN A 299 2.30 -18.04 -2.32
C GLN A 299 1.48 -18.34 -3.57
N ASN A 300 2.08 -18.15 -4.74
CA ASN A 300 1.50 -18.53 -6.03
C ASN A 300 0.06 -18.00 -6.24
N GLY A 301 -0.21 -16.78 -5.77
CA GLY A 301 -1.52 -16.15 -5.88
C GLY A 301 -2.60 -16.73 -4.98
N LEU A 302 -2.24 -17.49 -3.95
CA LEU A 302 -3.14 -18.04 -2.93
C LEU A 302 -2.80 -17.47 -1.55
N VAL A 303 -3.83 -17.25 -0.73
CA VAL A 303 -3.71 -16.88 0.68
C VAL A 303 -4.53 -17.84 1.53
N ASN A 304 -3.91 -18.42 2.55
CA ASN A 304 -4.58 -19.27 3.53
C ASN A 304 -3.86 -19.16 4.88
N GLU A 305 -4.49 -18.51 5.85
CA GLU A 305 -3.96 -18.32 7.20
C GLU A 305 -3.64 -19.63 7.94
N LYS A 306 -4.35 -20.72 7.61
CA LYS A 306 -4.10 -22.05 8.20
C LYS A 306 -2.85 -22.74 7.63
N GLY A 307 -2.22 -22.16 6.60
CA GLY A 307 -1.05 -22.67 5.93
C GLY A 307 -1.36 -23.31 4.57
N LEU A 308 -0.42 -23.13 3.64
CA LEU A 308 -0.39 -23.70 2.30
C LEU A 308 0.71 -24.74 2.16
N ALA A 309 1.83 -24.51 2.83
CA ALA A 309 3.02 -25.36 2.78
C ALA A 309 3.92 -25.10 4.01
N THR A 310 4.96 -25.91 4.12
CA THR A 310 6.07 -25.70 5.05
C THR A 310 7.36 -25.50 4.25
N VAL A 311 8.17 -24.51 4.65
CA VAL A 311 9.49 -24.25 4.10
C VAL A 311 10.52 -24.12 5.23
N TYR A 312 11.79 -24.25 4.89
CA TYR A 312 12.90 -24.18 5.85
C TYR A 312 13.92 -23.14 5.40
N GLY A 313 14.35 -22.28 6.34
CA GLY A 313 15.54 -21.45 6.16
C GLY A 313 16.83 -22.30 6.09
N PRO A 314 17.96 -21.70 5.69
CA PRO A 314 18.16 -20.27 5.48
C PRO A 314 17.88 -19.76 4.06
N SER A 315 17.48 -20.60 3.11
CA SER A 315 17.21 -20.19 1.72
C SER A 315 15.71 -20.29 1.40
N LEU A 316 15.19 -19.23 0.80
CA LEU A 316 13.81 -19.16 0.36
C LEU A 316 13.76 -18.81 -1.14
N THR A 317 12.89 -19.47 -1.89
CA THR A 317 12.65 -19.16 -3.31
C THR A 317 11.21 -18.71 -3.51
N VAL A 318 11.04 -17.57 -4.18
CA VAL A 318 9.75 -16.96 -4.47
C VAL A 318 9.50 -16.95 -5.96
N ALA A 319 8.34 -17.39 -6.39
CA ALA A 319 7.95 -17.47 -7.80
C ALA A 319 7.96 -16.10 -8.51
N PRO A 320 8.03 -16.09 -9.85
CA PRO A 320 7.98 -14.84 -10.63
C PRO A 320 6.71 -14.04 -10.37
N GLN A 321 6.83 -12.71 -10.36
CA GLN A 321 5.71 -11.77 -10.28
C GLN A 321 4.69 -12.16 -9.20
N SER A 322 5.19 -12.47 -8.01
CA SER A 322 4.37 -12.95 -6.91
C SER A 322 4.87 -12.49 -5.54
N ALA A 323 4.01 -12.58 -4.56
CA ALA A 323 4.37 -12.39 -3.17
C ALA A 323 4.44 -13.74 -2.44
N MET A 324 5.24 -13.77 -1.38
CA MET A 324 5.25 -14.86 -0.40
C MET A 324 5.17 -14.28 1.01
N ILE A 325 4.31 -14.87 1.84
CA ILE A 325 4.22 -14.57 3.28
C ILE A 325 4.40 -15.87 4.04
N ILE A 326 5.37 -15.88 4.94
CA ILE A 326 5.67 -17.02 5.81
C ILE A 326 5.75 -16.56 7.26
N TYR A 327 5.48 -17.47 8.18
CA TYR A 327 5.62 -17.18 9.61
C TYR A 327 6.22 -18.35 10.40
N GLN A 328 6.72 -18.00 11.58
CA GLN A 328 7.30 -18.90 12.57
C GLN A 328 6.63 -18.70 13.93
#